data_8c640023daba55daf26682ff1e72c7fc
#
_entry.id   8c640023daba55daf26682ff1e72c7fc
#
_cell.length_a   1.000
_cell.length_b   1.000
_cell.length_c   1.000
_cell.angle_alpha   90.00
_cell.angle_beta   90.00
_cell.angle_gamma   90.00
#
_symmetry.space_group_name_H-M   'P 1'
#
loop_
_entity.id
_entity.type
_entity.pdbx_description
1 polymer ?
#
loop_
_entity_poly.entity_id
_entity_poly.type
_entity_poly.pdbx_seq_one_letter_code
_entity_poly.pdbx_strand_id
1 'polypeptide(L)'
;RKITSIRDAGSLLGNQTVQNTILNIAVFEATKDLENTAGLDKGEFWVHSSAVGSTARYLAEALKLDRPESYTAGIIHDMGKIIMDALYSDFYTEVLQKVEKENISILKAEEDIIGLDHGEIGKELCESWQLPQELI
;
A
#
# COMPACT_ATOMS: atom_id res chain seq x y z
N ARG A 1 -18.03 20.61 -19.68
CA ARG A 1 -19.25 19.95 -19.14
C ARG A 1 -19.24 20.12 -17.63
N LYS A 2 -20.30 20.70 -17.05
CA LYS A 2 -20.40 20.78 -15.58
C LYS A 2 -20.75 19.39 -15.04
N ILE A 3 -19.96 18.90 -14.08
CA ILE A 3 -20.27 17.68 -13.32
C ILE A 3 -21.25 18.10 -12.22
N THR A 4 -22.45 17.56 -12.25
CA THR A 4 -23.52 17.93 -11.32
C THR A 4 -24.02 16.77 -10.45
N SER A 5 -23.54 15.56 -10.72
CA SER A 5 -23.89 14.37 -9.95
C SER A 5 -22.72 13.37 -9.84
N ILE A 6 -22.78 12.48 -8.83
CA ILE A 6 -21.86 11.35 -8.69
C ILE A 6 -21.91 10.44 -9.92
N ARG A 7 -23.10 10.29 -10.54
CA ARG A 7 -23.27 9.51 -11.77
C ARG A 7 -22.48 10.13 -12.94
N ASP A 8 -22.54 11.46 -13.08
CA ASP A 8 -21.81 12.17 -14.13
C ASP A 8 -20.28 12.05 -13.91
N ALA A 9 -19.84 12.14 -12.65
CA ALA A 9 -18.46 11.94 -12.27
C ALA A 9 -18.01 10.50 -12.60
N GLY A 10 -18.78 9.49 -12.21
CA GLY A 10 -18.49 8.08 -12.49
C GLY A 10 -18.43 7.79 -14.00
N SER A 11 -19.36 8.36 -14.78
CA SER A 11 -19.37 8.21 -16.25
C SER A 11 -18.17 8.88 -16.92
N LEU A 12 -17.62 9.95 -16.32
CA LEU A 12 -16.45 10.65 -16.84
C LEU A 12 -15.14 9.96 -16.45
N LEU A 13 -15.03 9.52 -15.19
CA LEU A 13 -13.82 8.88 -14.64
C LEU A 13 -13.70 7.41 -15.03
N GLY A 14 -14.83 6.75 -15.34
CA GLY A 14 -14.91 5.31 -15.55
C GLY A 14 -14.99 4.52 -14.23
N ASN A 15 -15.63 3.35 -14.30
CA ASN A 15 -15.88 2.51 -13.13
C ASN A 15 -14.60 2.09 -12.39
N GLN A 16 -13.53 1.75 -13.14
CA GLN A 16 -12.27 1.33 -12.55
C GLN A 16 -11.63 2.43 -11.69
N THR A 17 -11.63 3.67 -12.18
CA THR A 17 -11.09 4.81 -11.41
C THR A 17 -11.90 5.05 -10.14
N VAL A 18 -13.23 4.92 -10.22
CA VAL A 18 -14.11 5.08 -9.04
C VAL A 18 -13.85 3.97 -8.02
N GLN A 19 -13.75 2.72 -8.46
CA GLN A 19 -13.46 1.58 -7.58
C GLN A 19 -12.09 1.74 -6.89
N ASN A 20 -11.06 2.08 -7.65
CA ASN A 20 -9.71 2.30 -7.10
C ASN A 20 -9.70 3.45 -6.09
N THR A 21 -10.42 4.54 -6.37
CA THR A 21 -10.53 5.68 -5.44
C THR A 21 -11.22 5.28 -4.13
N ILE A 22 -12.31 4.50 -4.22
CA ILE A 22 -13.04 4.01 -3.04
C ILE A 22 -12.13 3.10 -2.21
N LEU A 23 -11.42 2.18 -2.84
CA LEU A 23 -10.51 1.28 -2.13
C LEU A 23 -9.37 2.04 -1.45
N ASN A 24 -8.76 3.02 -2.13
CA ASN A 24 -7.72 3.86 -1.52
C ASN A 24 -8.23 4.59 -0.27
N ILE A 25 -9.43 5.16 -0.35
CA ILE A 25 -10.06 5.83 0.79
C ILE A 25 -10.30 4.82 1.92
N ALA A 26 -10.82 3.63 1.59
CA ALA A 26 -11.09 2.59 2.59
C ALA A 26 -9.81 2.12 3.29
N VAL A 27 -8.73 1.87 2.54
CA VAL A 27 -7.42 1.48 3.09
C VAL A 27 -6.83 2.61 3.94
N PHE A 28 -6.89 3.87 3.47
CA PHE A 28 -6.45 5.02 4.24
C PHE A 28 -7.24 5.16 5.55
N GLU A 29 -8.56 5.08 5.50
CA GLU A 29 -9.44 5.17 6.68
C GLU A 29 -9.18 4.03 7.68
N ALA A 30 -8.91 2.81 7.19
CA ALA A 30 -8.60 1.67 8.05
C ALA A 30 -7.27 1.82 8.80
N THR A 31 -6.35 2.65 8.31
CA THR A 31 -5.00 2.80 8.86
C THR A 31 -4.70 4.18 9.43
N LYS A 32 -5.58 5.18 9.24
CA LYS A 32 -5.32 6.56 9.66
C LYS A 32 -5.13 6.72 11.18
N ASP A 33 -5.88 5.94 11.96
CA ASP A 33 -5.88 5.99 13.42
C ASP A 33 -4.80 5.11 14.07
N LEU A 34 -4.06 4.33 13.28
CA LEU A 34 -2.88 3.62 13.77
C LEU A 34 -1.81 4.67 14.14
N GLU A 35 -1.32 4.59 15.36
CA GLU A 35 -0.26 5.50 15.81
C GLU A 35 1.03 5.26 15.03
N ASN A 36 1.76 6.33 14.73
CA ASN A 36 3.06 6.29 14.06
C ASN A 36 4.14 6.37 15.14
N THR A 37 4.64 5.22 15.56
CA THR A 37 5.46 5.13 16.79
C THR A 37 6.93 4.82 16.51
N ALA A 38 7.25 4.13 15.41
CA ALA A 38 8.63 3.81 15.04
C ALA A 38 9.26 4.82 14.06
N GLY A 39 8.49 5.77 13.52
CA GLY A 39 8.98 6.85 12.68
C GLY A 39 8.72 6.68 11.18
N LEU A 40 7.80 5.81 10.78
CA LEU A 40 7.34 5.74 9.40
C LEU A 40 6.60 7.04 9.02
N ASP A 41 7.10 7.80 8.05
CA ASP A 41 6.38 8.96 7.52
C ASP A 41 5.19 8.52 6.68
N LYS A 42 3.98 8.62 7.26
CA LYS A 42 2.74 8.23 6.57
C LYS A 42 2.46 9.09 5.35
N GLY A 43 2.87 10.35 5.34
CA GLY A 43 2.71 11.22 4.18
C GLY A 43 3.55 10.72 3.01
N GLU A 44 4.83 10.46 3.24
CA GLU A 44 5.72 9.88 2.24
C GLU A 44 5.28 8.48 1.83
N PHE A 45 4.83 7.65 2.77
CA PHE A 45 4.29 6.32 2.49
C PHE A 45 3.14 6.39 1.47
N TRP A 46 2.15 7.27 1.67
CA TRP A 46 1.01 7.39 0.77
C TRP A 46 1.37 7.99 -0.58
N VAL A 47 2.33 8.92 -0.63
CA VAL A 47 2.86 9.44 -1.89
C VAL A 47 3.55 8.32 -2.67
N HIS A 48 4.40 7.52 -2.01
CA HIS A 48 5.07 6.36 -2.60
C HIS A 48 4.06 5.35 -3.14
N SER A 49 3.13 4.90 -2.32
CA SER A 49 2.10 3.91 -2.69
C SER A 49 1.26 4.38 -3.89
N SER A 50 0.87 5.66 -3.90
CA SER A 50 0.12 6.25 -5.02
C SER A 50 0.94 6.29 -6.31
N ALA A 51 2.23 6.61 -6.22
CA ALA A 51 3.15 6.62 -7.36
C ALA A 51 3.35 5.20 -7.91
N VAL A 52 3.57 4.21 -7.03
CA VAL A 52 3.71 2.80 -7.43
C VAL A 52 2.44 2.29 -8.09
N GLY A 53 1.26 2.52 -7.50
CA GLY A 53 -0.02 2.11 -8.07
C GLY A 53 -0.27 2.73 -9.46
N SER A 54 -0.01 4.04 -9.60
CA SER A 54 -0.15 4.74 -10.87
C SER A 54 0.80 4.20 -11.94
N THR A 55 2.05 3.91 -11.55
CA THR A 55 3.06 3.35 -12.45
C THR A 55 2.71 1.93 -12.86
N ALA A 56 2.28 1.08 -11.92
CA ALA A 56 1.86 -0.29 -12.21
C ALA A 56 0.71 -0.33 -13.22
N ARG A 57 -0.31 0.52 -13.03
CA ARG A 57 -1.40 0.65 -13.99
C ARG A 57 -0.92 1.10 -15.35
N TYR A 58 -0.09 2.16 -15.40
CA TYR A 58 0.45 2.67 -16.66
C TYR A 58 1.24 1.60 -17.42
N LEU A 59 2.06 0.82 -16.72
CA LEU A 59 2.82 -0.28 -17.32
C LEU A 59 1.91 -1.38 -17.83
N ALA A 60 0.89 -1.78 -17.07
CA ALA A 60 -0.09 -2.78 -17.50
C ALA A 60 -0.80 -2.33 -18.79
N GLU A 61 -1.26 -1.09 -18.86
CA GLU A 61 -1.88 -0.50 -20.04
C GLU A 61 -0.90 -0.47 -21.24
N ALA A 62 0.34 0.01 -21.04
CA ALA A 62 1.35 0.12 -22.08
C ALA A 62 1.75 -1.27 -22.64
N LEU A 63 1.80 -2.29 -21.80
CA LEU A 63 2.09 -3.67 -22.17
C LEU A 63 0.85 -4.45 -22.64
N LYS A 64 -0.32 -3.82 -22.65
CA LYS A 64 -1.61 -4.42 -23.01
C LYS A 64 -1.95 -5.66 -22.18
N LEU A 65 -1.62 -5.62 -20.90
CA LEU A 65 -1.97 -6.65 -19.94
C LEU A 65 -3.39 -6.38 -19.44
N ASP A 66 -4.22 -7.43 -19.40
CA ASP A 66 -5.54 -7.34 -18.77
C ASP A 66 -5.38 -7.56 -17.25
N ARG A 67 -4.93 -6.51 -16.55
CA ARG A 67 -4.63 -6.50 -15.12
C ARG A 67 -5.24 -5.26 -14.45
N PRO A 68 -6.57 -5.22 -14.31
CA PRO A 68 -7.26 -4.07 -13.70
C PRO A 68 -6.86 -3.86 -12.24
N GLU A 69 -6.37 -4.90 -11.55
CA GLU A 69 -5.91 -4.89 -10.17
C GLU A 69 -4.54 -4.22 -9.97
N SER A 70 -3.77 -3.96 -11.03
CA SER A 70 -2.38 -3.46 -10.94
C SER A 70 -2.25 -2.19 -10.09
N TYR A 71 -3.21 -1.26 -10.20
CA TYR A 71 -3.22 -0.04 -9.42
C TYR A 71 -3.38 -0.34 -7.93
N THR A 72 -4.33 -1.19 -7.59
CA THR A 72 -4.63 -1.61 -6.23
C THR A 72 -3.45 -2.33 -5.60
N ALA A 73 -2.86 -3.29 -6.32
CA ALA A 73 -1.67 -3.99 -5.87
C ALA A 73 -0.54 -3.02 -5.51
N GLY A 74 -0.30 -2.00 -6.36
CA GLY A 74 0.70 -0.98 -6.09
C GLY A 74 0.37 -0.06 -4.90
N ILE A 75 -0.91 0.14 -4.56
CA ILE A 75 -1.30 0.90 -3.38
C ILE A 75 -1.03 0.12 -2.09
N ILE A 76 -1.29 -1.19 -2.10
CA ILE A 76 -1.27 -2.02 -0.88
C ILE A 76 0.05 -2.78 -0.66
N HIS A 77 0.99 -2.77 -1.63
CA HIS A 77 2.19 -3.61 -1.60
C HIS A 77 3.05 -3.46 -0.33
N ASP A 78 3.06 -2.29 0.26
CA ASP A 78 3.86 -1.94 1.43
C ASP A 78 3.04 -1.83 2.74
N MET A 79 1.76 -2.24 2.74
CA MET A 79 0.88 -2.07 3.90
C MET A 79 1.40 -2.74 5.17
N GLY A 80 2.17 -3.82 5.04
CA GLY A 80 2.82 -4.46 6.17
C GLY A 80 3.72 -3.53 6.99
N LYS A 81 4.35 -2.52 6.36
CA LYS A 81 5.18 -1.52 7.05
C LYS A 81 4.35 -0.69 8.04
N ILE A 82 3.13 -0.30 7.68
CA ILE A 82 2.23 0.42 8.60
C ILE A 82 1.86 -0.46 9.80
N ILE A 83 1.63 -1.74 9.58
CA ILE A 83 1.33 -2.69 10.65
C ILE A 83 2.54 -2.89 11.57
N MET A 84 3.74 -3.04 10.99
CA MET A 84 4.97 -3.15 11.76
C MET A 84 5.24 -1.90 12.61
N ASP A 85 5.10 -0.72 12.02
CA ASP A 85 5.27 0.56 12.74
C ASP A 85 4.27 0.70 13.90
N ALA A 86 3.02 0.30 13.69
CA ALA A 86 1.96 0.47 14.68
C ALA A 86 1.99 -0.58 15.79
N LEU A 87 2.25 -1.86 15.47
CA LEU A 87 2.11 -2.96 16.42
C LEU A 87 3.45 -3.50 16.96
N TYR A 88 4.54 -3.25 16.25
CA TYR A 88 5.89 -3.74 16.57
C TYR A 88 6.90 -2.61 16.59
N SER A 89 6.51 -1.44 17.08
CA SER A 89 7.25 -0.17 16.98
C SER A 89 8.70 -0.25 17.46
N ASP A 90 8.95 -0.92 18.59
CA ASP A 90 10.30 -1.06 19.13
C ASP A 90 11.21 -1.83 18.16
N PHE A 91 10.73 -2.97 17.66
CA PHE A 91 11.47 -3.78 16.68
C PHE A 91 11.60 -3.05 15.33
N TYR A 92 10.55 -2.36 14.89
CA TYR A 92 10.60 -1.65 13.62
C TYR A 92 11.54 -0.43 13.68
N THR A 93 11.67 0.20 14.84
CA THR A 93 12.72 1.21 15.08
C THR A 93 14.13 0.61 14.92
N GLU A 94 14.37 -0.59 15.45
CA GLU A 94 15.63 -1.30 15.27
C GLU A 94 15.88 -1.66 13.80
N VAL A 95 14.84 -2.07 13.07
CA VAL A 95 14.91 -2.33 11.61
C VAL A 95 15.39 -1.09 10.87
N LEU A 96 14.75 0.07 11.09
CA LEU A 96 15.13 1.32 10.42
C LEU A 96 16.57 1.73 10.74
N GLN A 97 16.99 1.63 12.00
CA GLN A 97 18.37 1.90 12.41
C GLN A 97 19.37 0.95 11.76
N LYS A 98 19.02 -0.34 11.64
CA LYS A 98 19.89 -1.34 11.00
C LYS A 98 20.07 -1.06 9.51
N VAL A 99 18.97 -0.71 8.81
CA VAL A 99 19.00 -0.30 7.39
C VAL A 99 19.98 0.85 7.19
N GLU A 100 19.86 1.90 8.01
CA GLU A 100 20.73 3.09 7.91
C GLU A 100 22.20 2.78 8.24
N LYS A 101 22.45 2.04 9.31
CA LYS A 101 23.77 1.73 9.80
C LYS A 101 24.55 0.76 8.91
N GLU A 102 23.88 -0.27 8.40
CA GLU A 102 24.51 -1.36 7.64
C GLU A 102 24.34 -1.22 6.13
N ASN A 103 23.54 -0.24 5.67
CA ASN A 103 23.21 -0.01 4.25
C ASN A 103 22.70 -1.28 3.53
N ILE A 104 21.82 -2.01 4.21
CA ILE A 104 21.15 -3.21 3.70
C ILE A 104 19.72 -2.89 3.28
N SER A 105 19.07 -3.83 2.57
CA SER A 105 17.64 -3.67 2.23
C SER A 105 16.77 -3.75 3.48
N ILE A 106 15.62 -3.07 3.45
CA ILE A 106 14.65 -3.12 4.54
C ILE A 106 14.13 -4.55 4.76
N LEU A 107 13.85 -5.30 3.70
CA LEU A 107 13.46 -6.71 3.76
C LEU A 107 14.46 -7.54 4.60
N LYS A 108 15.76 -7.36 4.32
CA LYS A 108 16.78 -8.09 5.06
C LYS A 108 16.85 -7.71 6.54
N ALA A 109 16.67 -6.44 6.85
CA ALA A 109 16.64 -5.97 8.23
C ALA A 109 15.40 -6.47 8.98
N GLU A 110 14.23 -6.50 8.33
CA GLU A 110 12.98 -7.04 8.85
C GLU A 110 13.11 -8.53 9.17
N GLU A 111 13.60 -9.34 8.21
CA GLU A 111 13.89 -10.76 8.44
C GLU A 111 14.85 -11.00 9.61
N ASP A 112 15.92 -10.22 9.70
CA ASP A 112 16.94 -10.40 10.72
C ASP A 112 16.45 -10.06 12.14
N ILE A 113 15.55 -9.09 12.28
CA ILE A 113 15.10 -8.56 13.58
C ILE A 113 13.74 -9.15 13.98
N ILE A 114 12.79 -9.20 13.04
CA ILE A 114 11.40 -9.59 13.30
C ILE A 114 11.18 -11.06 12.91
N GLY A 115 11.93 -11.56 11.94
CA GLY A 115 11.78 -12.91 11.39
C GLY A 115 10.71 -13.03 10.30
N LEU A 116 10.07 -11.93 9.93
CA LEU A 116 9.09 -11.78 8.84
C LEU A 116 9.34 -10.46 8.14
N ASP A 117 9.07 -10.38 6.86
CA ASP A 117 9.11 -9.13 6.12
C ASP A 117 7.72 -8.47 6.00
N HIS A 118 7.71 -7.20 5.57
CA HIS A 118 6.44 -6.46 5.40
C HIS A 118 5.54 -7.04 4.31
N GLY A 119 6.08 -7.76 3.33
CA GLY A 119 5.29 -8.44 2.30
C GLY A 119 4.48 -9.59 2.91
N GLU A 120 5.10 -10.40 3.77
CA GLU A 120 4.42 -11.49 4.48
C GLU A 120 3.32 -10.96 5.41
N ILE A 121 3.59 -9.89 6.17
CA ILE A 121 2.58 -9.25 7.02
C ILE A 121 1.47 -8.59 6.19
N GLY A 122 1.82 -7.95 5.07
CA GLY A 122 0.86 -7.37 4.13
C GLY A 122 -0.06 -8.43 3.53
N LYS A 123 0.48 -9.60 3.19
CA LYS A 123 -0.29 -10.76 2.72
C LYS A 123 -1.34 -11.19 3.75
N GLU A 124 -0.94 -11.43 5.00
CA GLU A 124 -1.86 -11.80 6.08
C GLU A 124 -2.97 -10.75 6.29
N LEU A 125 -2.62 -9.47 6.18
CA LEU A 125 -3.58 -8.37 6.23
C LEU A 125 -4.59 -8.45 5.08
N CYS A 126 -4.12 -8.64 3.84
CA CYS A 126 -4.97 -8.76 2.65
C CYS A 126 -5.90 -9.98 2.74
N GLU A 127 -5.41 -11.12 3.25
CA GLU A 127 -6.21 -12.31 3.52
C GLU A 127 -7.28 -12.04 4.57
N SER A 128 -6.95 -11.34 5.66
CA SER A 128 -7.91 -10.97 6.71
C SER A 128 -9.03 -10.06 6.19
N TRP A 129 -8.72 -9.22 5.22
CA TRP A 129 -9.68 -8.35 4.53
C TRP A 129 -10.44 -9.07 3.41
N GLN A 130 -10.16 -10.36 3.18
CA GLN A 130 -10.77 -11.17 2.12
C GLN A 130 -10.61 -10.53 0.72
N LEU A 131 -9.44 -9.96 0.46
CA LEU A 131 -9.12 -9.42 -0.85
C LEU A 131 -9.01 -10.56 -1.89
N PRO A 132 -9.25 -10.27 -3.18
CA PRO A 132 -9.05 -11.24 -4.25
C PRO A 132 -7.62 -11.81 -4.28
N GLN A 133 -7.50 -13.08 -4.70
CA GLN A 133 -6.20 -13.80 -4.72
C GLN A 133 -5.15 -13.10 -5.60
N GLU A 134 -5.58 -12.34 -6.60
CA GLU A 134 -4.72 -11.56 -7.48
C GLU A 134 -4.02 -10.38 -6.77
N LEU A 135 -4.45 -10.05 -5.54
CA LEU A 135 -3.89 -8.99 -4.70
C LEU A 135 -3.11 -9.51 -3.49
N ILE A 136 -3.08 -10.82 -3.28
CA ILE A 136 -2.41 -11.53 -2.19
C ILE A 136 -1.16 -12.21 -2.70
#